data_fd4c0abd0ea94450ea595bc2bfc73f7f
#
_entry.id   fd4c0abd0ea94450ea595bc2bfc73f7f
#
_cell.length_a   1.000
_cell.length_b   1.000
_cell.length_c   1.000
_cell.angle_alpha   90.00
_cell.angle_beta   90.00
_cell.angle_gamma   90.00
#
_symmetry.space_group_name_H-M   'P 1'
#
loop_
_entity.id
_entity.type
_entity.pdbx_description
1 polymer ?
#
loop_
_entity_poly.entity_id
_entity_poly.type
_entity_poly.pdbx_seq_one_letter_code
_entity_poly.pdbx_strand_id
1 'polypeptide(L)'
;MWGFMRTPVRLEVVAYELMRRHAPAQFIRMGLLGAALLVTSCGTSDSTSSAPPVSATSTDDTTNDSAAIESTTSTEQPTTTTEAPFPVEPIVWEPCSKNTSSPIRCAKFKVPYDYAQPALGSFTLNVKMRLADKQKTKVGALFVNRGGPGAESASMAPDAEFYFTQKLLDNFDIIAFDPRGTGASTPFVDCVDEIDPYFAADITADTPEQRQKIIDDAQAFNDACEAKSGEILPYISTVASARDIDSMRRALGYDKVSYFGFSYGSELGATWAHLFPDTVRAAVFDGAADPNASYLQAGLDQAAGFERELNAFFTDCASRKTCAAYNNGKPAALFDEMIKRVERDPLFVSDKRTLVTSTVAYTAVVDAMYSSALWPTLAEAIADATKKPVADGTGLLALYDDYYQRGSDGSYDNLLEAFVAITCIDDNGGEKVEDVEGEIPQFQAIAPRLGEFFAVGYNCALWPVRSAPKVTMTNIGSSPIVVVGTTGDAATPLESSRKMAAALTDGRLIIATKDQHTGYGTSECVSDLVDAYLAELKIPDKETTCSAS
;
A
#
# COMPACT_ATOMS: atom_id res chain seq x y z
N MET A 1 -28.85 49.75 15.72
CA MET A 1 -29.62 49.28 14.56
C MET A 1 -28.66 48.82 13.51
N TRP A 2 -28.83 47.67 12.96
CA TRP A 2 -28.11 46.84 11.99
C TRP A 2 -27.25 45.75 12.65
N GLY A 3 -27.89 44.63 12.83
CA GLY A 3 -27.25 43.36 13.16
C GLY A 3 -26.69 42.72 11.89
N PHE A 4 -25.48 42.20 12.00
CA PHE A 4 -24.90 41.31 11.02
C PHE A 4 -24.98 39.87 11.53
N MET A 5 -25.84 39.09 10.90
CA MET A 5 -25.83 37.63 10.98
C MET A 5 -24.49 37.12 10.41
N ARG A 6 -23.72 36.44 11.20
CA ARG A 6 -22.55 35.67 10.76
C ARG A 6 -22.99 34.23 10.52
N THR A 7 -22.95 33.80 9.29
CA THR A 7 -23.12 32.41 8.83
C THR A 7 -22.02 31.50 9.34
N PRO A 8 -22.30 30.22 9.62
CA PRO A 8 -21.35 29.28 10.22
C PRO A 8 -20.54 28.55 9.13
N VAL A 9 -19.63 29.22 8.44
CA VAL A 9 -18.74 28.60 7.42
C VAL A 9 -17.40 28.18 8.02
N ARG A 10 -17.10 28.56 9.28
CA ARG A 10 -15.78 28.26 9.90
C ARG A 10 -15.67 26.94 10.66
N LEU A 11 -16.78 26.23 10.90
CA LEU A 11 -16.74 24.97 11.63
C LEU A 11 -16.48 23.75 10.72
N GLU A 12 -16.89 23.80 9.46
CA GLU A 12 -16.67 22.72 8.50
C GLU A 12 -15.21 22.64 8.01
N VAL A 13 -14.56 23.78 7.80
CA VAL A 13 -13.14 23.81 7.39
C VAL A 13 -12.21 23.33 8.51
N VAL A 14 -12.53 23.60 9.77
CA VAL A 14 -11.73 23.11 10.92
C VAL A 14 -11.93 21.61 11.14
N ALA A 15 -13.12 21.08 10.88
CA ALA A 15 -13.37 19.64 10.92
C ALA A 15 -12.63 18.89 9.80
N TYR A 16 -12.58 19.46 8.60
CA TYR A 16 -11.87 18.93 7.45
C TYR A 16 -10.34 18.96 7.64
N GLU A 17 -9.77 20.03 8.19
CA GLU A 17 -8.34 20.09 8.54
C GLU A 17 -7.94 19.16 9.69
N LEU A 18 -8.84 18.90 10.66
CA LEU A 18 -8.62 17.91 11.71
C LEU A 18 -8.69 16.47 11.19
N MET A 19 -9.57 16.19 10.22
CA MET A 19 -9.61 14.90 9.52
C MET A 19 -8.35 14.66 8.69
N ARG A 20 -7.81 15.68 8.04
CA ARG A 20 -6.61 15.63 7.19
C ARG A 20 -5.34 15.24 7.94
N ARG A 21 -5.25 15.56 9.23
CA ARG A 21 -4.09 15.21 10.07
C ARG A 21 -4.16 13.82 10.71
N HIS A 22 -5.29 13.10 10.56
CA HIS A 22 -5.60 11.93 11.38
C HIS A 22 -6.29 10.78 10.62
N ALA A 23 -6.32 10.77 9.30
CA ALA A 23 -6.83 9.65 8.55
C ALA A 23 -5.73 8.56 8.44
N PRO A 24 -5.92 7.32 8.82
CA PRO A 24 -6.97 6.37 8.47
C PRO A 24 -7.67 5.68 9.65
N ALA A 25 -7.38 6.01 10.90
CA ALA A 25 -7.94 5.29 12.05
C ALA A 25 -9.18 5.94 12.70
N GLN A 26 -9.57 7.17 12.33
CA GLN A 26 -10.70 7.86 12.98
C GLN A 26 -12.09 7.43 12.50
N PHE A 27 -12.22 6.72 11.38
CA PHE A 27 -13.52 6.28 10.88
C PHE A 27 -14.18 5.15 11.69
N ILE A 28 -13.47 4.53 12.63
CA ILE A 28 -13.95 3.39 13.41
C ILE A 28 -14.82 3.80 14.62
N ARG A 29 -14.82 5.04 15.06
CA ARG A 29 -15.51 5.47 16.31
C ARG A 29 -16.88 6.13 16.16
N MET A 30 -17.37 6.41 14.96
CA MET A 30 -18.66 7.10 14.77
C MET A 30 -19.87 6.21 14.38
N GLY A 31 -19.74 4.89 14.44
CA GLY A 31 -20.78 3.91 14.05
C GLY A 31 -21.63 3.30 15.17
N LEU A 32 -21.62 3.83 16.39
CA LEU A 32 -22.40 3.28 17.50
C LEU A 32 -23.40 4.29 18.07
N LEU A 33 -24.55 4.46 17.41
CA LEU A 33 -25.83 4.83 18.04
C LEU A 33 -26.95 4.79 16.99
N GLY A 34 -27.84 3.80 17.12
CA GLY A 34 -29.16 3.90 16.47
C GLY A 34 -29.84 2.61 16.04
N ALA A 35 -30.55 2.01 16.98
CA ALA A 35 -31.86 1.36 16.82
C ALA A 35 -31.94 -0.06 16.23
N ALA A 36 -32.20 -0.97 17.12
CA ALA A 36 -32.81 -2.29 16.91
C ALA A 36 -34.24 -2.17 16.32
N LEU A 37 -34.54 -2.98 15.31
CA LEU A 37 -35.91 -3.47 15.07
C LEU A 37 -35.84 -4.86 14.40
N LEU A 38 -36.39 -5.82 15.10
CA LEU A 38 -36.63 -7.21 14.72
C LEU A 38 -37.69 -7.31 13.60
N VAL A 39 -37.47 -8.16 12.60
CA VAL A 39 -38.54 -8.98 12.03
C VAL A 39 -37.95 -10.28 11.45
N THR A 40 -38.43 -11.38 11.95
CA THR A 40 -38.27 -12.77 11.51
C THR A 40 -39.04 -13.05 10.23
N SER A 41 -38.47 -13.83 9.32
CA SER A 41 -39.28 -14.80 8.54
C SER A 41 -38.41 -15.86 7.86
N CYS A 42 -38.80 -17.12 8.05
CA CYS A 42 -38.28 -18.33 7.45
C CYS A 42 -38.63 -18.47 5.96
N GLY A 43 -37.79 -19.21 5.22
CA GLY A 43 -38.17 -19.74 3.90
C GLY A 43 -37.04 -20.56 3.26
N THR A 44 -37.10 -21.87 3.45
CA THR A 44 -36.30 -22.92 2.80
C THR A 44 -36.70 -23.12 1.35
N SER A 45 -35.73 -23.38 0.47
CA SER A 45 -35.90 -24.37 -0.61
C SER A 45 -34.56 -24.71 -1.29
N ASP A 46 -34.26 -26.01 -1.27
CA ASP A 46 -33.22 -26.72 -2.02
C ASP A 46 -33.43 -26.63 -3.54
N SER A 47 -32.32 -26.58 -4.29
CA SER A 47 -32.24 -27.29 -5.57
C SER A 47 -30.80 -27.54 -6.00
N THR A 48 -30.43 -28.78 -6.02
CA THR A 48 -29.27 -29.42 -6.60
C THR A 48 -29.28 -29.34 -8.13
N SER A 49 -28.14 -29.05 -8.75
CA SER A 49 -27.89 -29.40 -10.14
C SER A 49 -26.43 -29.77 -10.37
N SER A 50 -26.24 -31.00 -10.75
CA SER A 50 -24.96 -31.67 -11.09
C SER A 50 -24.57 -31.41 -12.53
N ALA A 51 -23.27 -31.19 -12.78
CA ALA A 51 -22.67 -31.23 -14.10
C ALA A 51 -21.88 -32.55 -14.30
N PRO A 52 -21.86 -33.13 -15.51
CA PRO A 52 -21.19 -34.41 -15.77
C PRO A 52 -19.73 -34.22 -16.25
N PRO A 53 -18.89 -35.27 -16.17
CA PRO A 53 -17.47 -35.19 -16.52
C PRO A 53 -17.21 -35.46 -18.02
N VAL A 54 -16.19 -34.84 -18.56
CA VAL A 54 -15.69 -35.13 -19.90
C VAL A 54 -14.45 -36.00 -19.82
N SER A 55 -14.49 -37.09 -20.56
CA SER A 55 -13.49 -38.17 -20.65
C SER A 55 -12.37 -37.80 -21.61
N ALA A 56 -11.14 -38.15 -21.24
CA ALA A 56 -9.98 -38.08 -22.10
C ALA A 56 -9.87 -39.36 -22.95
N THR A 57 -9.55 -39.23 -24.22
CA THR A 57 -9.05 -40.33 -25.06
C THR A 57 -7.66 -39.99 -25.62
N SER A 58 -6.75 -40.88 -25.33
CA SER A 58 -5.40 -40.96 -25.87
C SER A 58 -5.39 -41.58 -27.27
N THR A 59 -4.51 -41.14 -28.14
CA THR A 59 -3.94 -42.01 -29.19
C THR A 59 -2.46 -41.71 -29.37
N ASP A 60 -1.71 -42.82 -29.42
CA ASP A 60 -0.29 -43.01 -29.57
C ASP A 60 0.24 -42.67 -30.97
N ASP A 61 1.53 -42.49 -30.99
CA ASP A 61 2.56 -43.04 -31.90
C ASP A 61 3.22 -42.08 -32.90
N THR A 62 4.50 -41.84 -32.82
CA THR A 62 5.66 -42.43 -33.48
C THR A 62 6.95 -41.62 -33.26
N THR A 63 7.95 -42.35 -32.76
CA THR A 63 9.42 -42.31 -32.92
C THR A 63 10.06 -41.29 -33.90
N ASN A 64 11.12 -40.56 -33.45
CA ASN A 64 12.51 -40.76 -33.83
C ASN A 64 13.50 -39.81 -33.13
N ASP A 65 14.40 -40.41 -32.43
CA ASP A 65 15.89 -40.41 -32.45
C ASP A 65 16.69 -39.10 -32.43
N SER A 66 17.63 -39.15 -31.47
CA SER A 66 18.98 -38.56 -31.42
C SER A 66 19.21 -37.14 -30.94
N ALA A 67 19.74 -37.05 -29.81
CA ALA A 67 21.07 -36.58 -29.39
C ALA A 67 21.03 -36.04 -27.96
N ALA A 68 21.63 -36.81 -27.07
CA ALA A 68 21.89 -36.41 -25.68
C ALA A 68 22.94 -35.28 -25.69
N ILE A 69 22.53 -34.12 -25.18
CA ILE A 69 23.46 -33.14 -24.62
C ILE A 69 23.23 -33.18 -23.12
N GLU A 70 24.19 -33.78 -22.41
CA GLU A 70 24.27 -33.69 -20.97
C GLU A 70 24.44 -32.23 -20.56
N SER A 71 23.34 -31.61 -20.14
CA SER A 71 23.38 -30.39 -19.39
C SER A 71 23.55 -30.72 -17.92
N THR A 72 24.77 -30.63 -17.43
CA THR A 72 25.08 -30.64 -16.00
C THR A 72 24.44 -29.42 -15.36
N THR A 73 23.24 -29.58 -14.85
CA THR A 73 22.63 -28.62 -13.92
C THR A 73 23.41 -28.67 -12.61
N SER A 74 24.39 -27.80 -12.47
CA SER A 74 25.00 -27.48 -11.18
C SER A 74 23.93 -26.76 -10.36
N THR A 75 23.30 -27.47 -9.45
CA THR A 75 22.54 -26.88 -8.34
C THR A 75 23.57 -26.28 -7.38
N GLU A 76 24.00 -25.06 -7.65
CA GLU A 76 24.66 -24.25 -6.63
C GLU A 76 23.61 -23.89 -5.57
N GLN A 77 23.63 -24.66 -4.50
CA GLN A 77 23.05 -24.31 -3.22
C GLN A 77 23.73 -23.00 -2.79
N PRO A 78 22.98 -21.91 -2.42
CA PRO A 78 23.61 -20.67 -1.98
C PRO A 78 24.50 -21.00 -0.79
N THR A 79 25.80 -20.91 -1.00
CA THR A 79 26.80 -20.97 0.08
C THR A 79 26.50 -19.76 0.97
N THR A 80 25.98 -20.02 2.17
CA THR A 80 25.97 -19.08 3.27
C THR A 80 27.44 -18.75 3.61
N THR A 81 28.00 -17.78 2.91
CA THR A 81 29.19 -17.09 3.39
C THR A 81 28.76 -16.38 4.67
N THR A 82 29.20 -16.87 5.81
CA THR A 82 29.12 -16.19 7.10
C THR A 82 30.06 -14.98 7.06
N GLU A 83 29.67 -13.96 6.29
CA GLU A 83 30.29 -12.66 6.38
C GLU A 83 30.00 -12.08 7.77
N ALA A 84 31.01 -11.57 8.45
CA ALA A 84 30.81 -10.97 9.77
C ALA A 84 29.76 -9.87 9.67
N PRO A 85 28.74 -9.85 10.52
CA PRO A 85 27.66 -8.89 10.40
C PRO A 85 28.23 -7.46 10.51
N PHE A 86 27.70 -6.54 9.69
CA PHE A 86 28.07 -5.13 9.74
C PHE A 86 28.03 -4.62 11.19
N PRO A 87 29.10 -3.99 11.69
CA PRO A 87 29.14 -3.47 13.07
C PRO A 87 28.11 -2.34 13.23
N VAL A 88 27.32 -2.43 14.28
CA VAL A 88 26.30 -1.41 14.60
C VAL A 88 26.59 -0.78 15.94
N GLU A 89 26.43 0.54 16.01
CA GLU A 89 26.49 1.28 17.27
C GLU A 89 25.10 1.26 17.95
N PRO A 90 25.05 1.29 19.30
CA PRO A 90 23.78 1.42 20.01
C PRO A 90 23.02 2.68 19.59
N ILE A 91 21.69 2.57 19.49
CA ILE A 91 20.85 3.73 19.17
C ILE A 91 20.84 4.71 20.35
N VAL A 92 21.20 5.95 20.08
CA VAL A 92 21.15 7.03 21.07
C VAL A 92 19.81 7.74 20.95
N TRP A 93 18.99 7.59 21.99
CA TRP A 93 17.65 8.17 22.04
C TRP A 93 17.64 9.54 22.71
N GLU A 94 16.97 10.49 22.07
CA GLU A 94 16.75 11.85 22.55
C GLU A 94 15.26 12.17 22.64
N PRO A 95 14.83 13.11 23.51
CA PRO A 95 13.47 13.62 23.45
C PRO A 95 13.19 14.29 22.10
N CYS A 96 12.08 13.97 21.45
CA CYS A 96 11.70 14.60 20.17
C CYS A 96 11.28 16.07 20.32
N SER A 97 11.03 16.53 21.53
CA SER A 97 10.59 17.89 21.84
C SER A 97 11.15 18.38 23.19
N LYS A 98 10.91 19.64 23.50
CA LYS A 98 11.28 20.22 24.81
C LYS A 98 10.51 19.57 25.99
N ASN A 99 9.40 18.89 25.71
CA ASN A 99 8.67 18.12 26.72
C ASN A 99 9.35 16.77 26.97
N THR A 100 10.26 16.71 27.93
CA THR A 100 10.98 15.49 28.31
C THR A 100 10.09 14.43 28.95
N SER A 101 8.88 14.77 29.39
CA SER A 101 7.89 13.82 29.93
C SER A 101 7.11 13.08 28.84
N SER A 102 7.20 13.50 27.56
CA SER A 102 6.61 12.77 26.45
C SER A 102 7.14 11.33 26.39
N PRO A 103 6.32 10.33 26.10
CA PRO A 103 6.80 8.96 25.88
C PRO A 103 7.57 8.80 24.56
N ILE A 104 7.62 9.84 23.72
CA ILE A 104 8.23 9.78 22.40
C ILE A 104 9.73 10.09 22.46
N ARG A 105 10.51 9.27 21.78
CA ARG A 105 11.95 9.40 21.61
C ARG A 105 12.29 9.46 20.13
N CYS A 106 13.27 10.25 19.77
CA CYS A 106 13.83 10.37 18.45
C CYS A 106 15.26 9.88 18.42
N ALA A 107 15.67 9.35 17.29
CA ALA A 107 17.05 8.97 17.01
C ALA A 107 17.38 9.14 15.54
N LYS A 108 18.66 9.24 15.25
CA LYS A 108 19.21 9.10 13.90
C LYS A 108 20.09 7.86 13.91
N PHE A 109 19.81 6.93 12.98
CA PHE A 109 20.51 5.64 12.92
C PHE A 109 21.22 5.48 11.59
N LYS A 110 22.52 5.24 11.64
CA LYS A 110 23.38 5.16 10.45
C LYS A 110 23.44 3.73 9.93
N VAL A 111 23.18 3.54 8.62
CA VAL A 111 23.27 2.26 7.91
C VAL A 111 24.08 2.46 6.62
N PRO A 112 24.84 1.45 6.13
CA PRO A 112 25.61 1.60 4.91
C PRO A 112 24.69 1.64 3.68
N TYR A 113 25.16 2.25 2.59
CA TYR A 113 24.51 2.11 1.29
C TYR A 113 24.43 0.64 0.90
N ASP A 114 25.58 -0.02 0.91
CA ASP A 114 25.71 -1.44 0.61
C ASP A 114 26.33 -2.17 1.80
N TYR A 115 25.65 -3.18 2.32
CA TYR A 115 26.14 -4.02 3.43
C TYR A 115 27.37 -4.83 3.05
N ALA A 116 27.55 -5.17 1.77
CA ALA A 116 28.75 -5.85 1.27
C ALA A 116 29.94 -4.89 1.08
N GLN A 117 29.67 -3.59 0.89
CA GLN A 117 30.68 -2.56 0.65
C GLN A 117 30.42 -1.30 1.53
N PRO A 118 30.55 -1.41 2.85
CA PRO A 118 30.12 -0.33 3.78
C PRO A 118 30.88 1.00 3.62
N ALA A 119 31.99 1.00 2.90
CA ALA A 119 32.79 2.20 2.65
C ALA A 119 32.22 3.12 1.54
N LEU A 120 31.25 2.66 0.75
CA LEU A 120 30.67 3.44 -0.35
C LEU A 120 29.89 4.68 0.11
N GLY A 121 29.29 4.61 1.31
CA GLY A 121 28.47 5.69 1.85
C GLY A 121 27.45 5.15 2.86
N SER A 122 26.58 6.03 3.32
CA SER A 122 25.58 5.63 4.33
C SER A 122 24.33 6.47 4.30
N PHE A 123 23.20 5.84 4.61
CA PHE A 123 21.98 6.53 5.01
C PHE A 123 22.01 6.84 6.52
N THR A 124 21.30 7.88 6.89
CA THR A 124 20.96 8.20 8.28
C THR A 124 19.43 8.10 8.40
N LEU A 125 18.96 7.00 8.96
CA LEU A 125 17.53 6.75 9.11
C LEU A 125 16.93 7.63 10.19
N ASN A 126 15.75 8.17 9.94
CA ASN A 126 14.93 8.86 10.92
C ASN A 126 14.14 7.82 11.71
N VAL A 127 14.41 7.69 13.00
CA VAL A 127 13.79 6.68 13.86
C VAL A 127 13.07 7.36 15.01
N LYS A 128 11.83 6.95 15.25
CA LYS A 128 11.07 7.38 16.44
C LYS A 128 10.60 6.16 17.21
N MET A 129 10.49 6.33 18.51
CA MET A 129 9.99 5.31 19.44
C MET A 129 8.96 5.92 20.36
N ARG A 130 7.82 5.25 20.52
CA ARG A 130 6.90 5.47 21.62
C ARG A 130 7.16 4.41 22.70
N LEU A 131 7.51 4.85 23.89
CA LEU A 131 7.70 3.96 25.02
C LEU A 131 6.38 3.29 25.42
N ALA A 132 6.43 2.00 25.74
CA ALA A 132 5.29 1.27 26.30
C ALA A 132 4.76 1.92 27.56
N ASP A 133 3.45 1.91 27.78
CA ASP A 133 2.86 2.50 28.99
C ASP A 133 3.22 1.69 30.23
N LYS A 134 3.43 0.37 30.12
CA LYS A 134 3.83 -0.54 31.19
C LYS A 134 5.31 -0.97 31.07
N GLN A 135 6.22 -0.02 31.16
CA GLN A 135 7.67 -0.23 30.96
C GLN A 135 8.28 -1.41 31.73
N LYS A 136 7.80 -1.69 32.95
CA LYS A 136 8.36 -2.77 33.81
C LYS A 136 7.99 -4.17 33.34
N THR A 137 6.90 -4.30 32.59
CA THR A 137 6.33 -5.58 32.16
C THR A 137 6.18 -5.66 30.66
N LYS A 138 6.78 -4.72 29.93
CA LYS A 138 6.70 -4.73 28.46
C LYS A 138 7.29 -6.01 27.89
N VAL A 139 6.75 -6.44 26.77
CA VAL A 139 7.18 -7.62 26.03
C VAL A 139 8.49 -7.36 25.29
N GLY A 140 8.63 -6.17 24.69
CA GLY A 140 9.81 -5.81 23.91
C GLY A 140 9.56 -4.67 22.94
N ALA A 141 10.24 -4.71 21.79
CA ALA A 141 10.06 -3.79 20.69
C ALA A 141 9.09 -4.36 19.64
N LEU A 142 8.22 -3.50 19.14
CA LEU A 142 7.37 -3.73 17.97
C LEU A 142 7.78 -2.74 16.88
N PHE A 143 8.45 -3.24 15.85
CA PHE A 143 8.73 -2.44 14.65
C PHE A 143 7.46 -2.31 13.83
N VAL A 144 7.21 -1.12 13.30
CA VAL A 144 6.01 -0.84 12.50
C VAL A 144 6.36 -0.14 11.20
N ASN A 145 5.63 -0.48 10.13
CA ASN A 145 5.77 0.17 8.83
C ASN A 145 4.38 0.31 8.18
N ARG A 146 4.08 1.51 7.65
CA ARG A 146 2.76 1.82 7.09
C ARG A 146 2.59 1.37 5.64
N GLY A 147 3.67 1.09 4.92
CA GLY A 147 3.65 0.65 3.53
C GLY A 147 4.01 1.74 2.51
N GLY A 148 3.30 1.79 1.43
CA GLY A 148 3.59 2.53 0.22
C GLY A 148 3.94 1.56 -0.92
N PRO A 149 5.23 1.36 -1.30
CA PRO A 149 6.47 1.84 -0.68
C PRO A 149 6.63 3.37 -0.70
N GLY A 150 7.66 3.87 -0.06
CA GLY A 150 8.00 5.30 -0.12
C GLY A 150 7.36 6.15 0.99
N ALA A 151 6.28 5.70 1.62
CA ALA A 151 5.64 6.47 2.68
C ALA A 151 6.55 6.60 3.92
N GLU A 152 6.62 7.82 4.47
CA GLU A 152 7.26 8.01 5.77
C GLU A 152 6.51 7.20 6.84
N SER A 153 7.24 6.50 7.67
CA SER A 153 6.63 5.65 8.71
C SER A 153 6.97 6.08 10.14
N ALA A 154 7.94 6.97 10.31
CA ALA A 154 8.38 7.41 11.63
C ALA A 154 7.28 8.12 12.44
N SER A 155 6.29 8.75 11.77
CA SER A 155 5.12 9.35 12.43
C SER A 155 4.22 8.33 13.12
N MET A 156 4.25 7.06 12.75
CA MET A 156 3.45 6.03 13.40
C MET A 156 3.78 5.87 14.89
N ALA A 157 4.99 6.19 15.34
CA ALA A 157 5.34 6.10 16.75
C ALA A 157 4.67 7.19 17.61
N PRO A 158 4.75 8.50 17.31
CA PRO A 158 3.98 9.51 18.04
C PRO A 158 2.47 9.35 17.88
N ASP A 159 2.00 8.82 16.75
CA ASP A 159 0.59 8.66 16.40
C ASP A 159 0.06 7.24 16.71
N ALA A 160 0.82 6.45 17.49
CA ALA A 160 0.52 5.03 17.72
C ALA A 160 -0.87 4.76 18.31
N GLU A 161 -1.45 5.71 19.03
CA GLU A 161 -2.80 5.61 19.59
C GLU A 161 -3.90 5.54 18.52
N PHE A 162 -3.62 6.00 17.29
CA PHE A 162 -4.54 5.90 16.15
C PHE A 162 -4.44 4.55 15.43
N TYR A 163 -3.28 3.90 15.51
CA TYR A 163 -3.02 2.63 14.81
C TYR A 163 -3.26 1.41 15.68
N PHE A 164 -2.97 1.48 16.99
CA PHE A 164 -2.86 0.33 17.86
C PHE A 164 -3.77 0.43 19.08
N THR A 165 -4.26 -0.72 19.52
CA THR A 165 -5.05 -0.82 20.74
C THR A 165 -4.21 -0.52 21.99
N GLN A 166 -4.88 -0.20 23.07
CA GLN A 166 -4.21 0.00 24.37
C GLN A 166 -3.40 -1.24 24.80
N LYS A 167 -3.81 -2.44 24.40
CA LYS A 167 -3.07 -3.67 24.73
C LYS A 167 -1.67 -3.68 24.11
N LEU A 168 -1.52 -3.25 22.87
CA LEU A 168 -0.19 -3.15 22.24
C LEU A 168 0.60 -1.98 22.81
N LEU A 169 -0.04 -0.83 23.07
CA LEU A 169 0.62 0.34 23.68
C LEU A 169 1.11 0.07 25.11
N ASP A 170 0.42 -0.77 25.86
CA ASP A 170 0.85 -1.20 27.19
C ASP A 170 2.11 -2.09 27.15
N ASN A 171 2.23 -2.92 26.11
CA ASN A 171 3.14 -4.05 26.11
C ASN A 171 4.39 -3.87 25.22
N PHE A 172 4.42 -2.87 24.32
CA PHE A 172 5.53 -2.70 23.39
C PHE A 172 6.07 -1.28 23.37
N ASP A 173 7.38 -1.15 23.27
CA ASP A 173 7.97 0.04 22.68
C ASP A 173 7.70 -0.02 21.18
N ILE A 174 6.90 0.92 20.67
CA ILE A 174 6.57 1.01 19.23
C ILE A 174 7.72 1.75 18.53
N ILE A 175 8.40 1.07 17.61
CA ILE A 175 9.52 1.63 16.86
C ILE A 175 9.12 1.79 15.40
N ALA A 176 9.12 3.01 14.96
CA ALA A 176 8.82 3.39 13.59
C ALA A 176 10.01 4.14 12.98
N PHE A 177 10.30 3.89 11.73
CA PHE A 177 11.41 4.53 11.04
C PHE A 177 11.02 4.82 9.58
N ASP A 178 11.59 5.87 9.02
CA ASP A 178 11.52 6.11 7.59
C ASP A 178 12.57 5.22 6.92
N PRO A 179 12.17 4.29 6.03
CA PRO A 179 13.12 3.49 5.26
C PRO A 179 14.14 4.36 4.51
N ARG A 180 15.24 3.76 4.10
CA ARG A 180 16.24 4.43 3.27
C ARG A 180 15.62 5.09 2.04
N GLY A 181 15.99 6.32 1.76
CA GLY A 181 15.45 7.09 0.63
C GLY A 181 14.08 7.72 0.87
N THR A 182 13.44 7.53 2.03
CA THR A 182 12.08 8.02 2.30
C THR A 182 12.00 9.03 3.44
N GLY A 183 10.97 9.86 3.43
CA GLY A 183 10.62 10.76 4.53
C GLY A 183 11.79 11.64 4.98
N ALA A 184 12.07 11.65 6.28
CA ALA A 184 13.16 12.44 6.89
C ALA A 184 14.46 11.64 7.08
N SER A 185 14.60 10.45 6.49
CA SER A 185 15.89 9.74 6.33
C SER A 185 16.73 10.44 5.29
N THR A 186 18.05 10.44 5.47
CA THR A 186 18.97 11.17 4.56
C THR A 186 20.14 10.32 4.10
N PRO A 187 20.55 10.43 2.83
CA PRO A 187 19.84 11.15 1.76
C PRO A 187 18.49 10.53 1.45
N PHE A 188 17.57 11.29 0.87
CA PHE A 188 16.26 10.82 0.43
C PHE A 188 16.15 10.92 -1.09
N VAL A 189 15.20 10.20 -1.68
CA VAL A 189 14.91 10.30 -3.12
C VAL A 189 14.27 11.65 -3.40
N ASP A 190 14.88 12.41 -4.30
CA ASP A 190 14.44 13.70 -4.80
C ASP A 190 14.60 13.66 -6.32
N CYS A 191 13.53 13.82 -7.06
CA CYS A 191 13.53 13.75 -8.52
C CYS A 191 13.12 15.08 -9.15
N VAL A 192 11.98 15.64 -8.73
CA VAL A 192 11.39 16.81 -9.35
C VAL A 192 10.96 17.85 -8.30
N ASP A 193 10.92 19.11 -8.69
CA ASP A 193 10.46 20.18 -7.79
C ASP A 193 8.93 20.27 -7.74
N GLU A 194 8.25 19.82 -8.80
CA GLU A 194 6.79 19.83 -8.96
C GLU A 194 6.30 18.47 -9.43
N ILE A 195 5.35 17.89 -8.72
CA ILE A 195 4.81 16.56 -8.97
C ILE A 195 3.73 16.57 -10.07
N ASP A 196 2.84 17.58 -10.04
CA ASP A 196 1.66 17.64 -10.92
C ASP A 196 1.97 17.51 -12.43
N PRO A 197 3.06 18.07 -12.99
CA PRO A 197 3.39 17.89 -14.41
C PRO A 197 3.56 16.43 -14.86
N TYR A 198 3.90 15.54 -13.95
CA TYR A 198 4.14 14.12 -14.22
C TYR A 198 2.95 13.25 -13.81
N PHE A 199 2.41 13.45 -12.61
CA PHE A 199 1.40 12.58 -12.03
C PHE A 199 -0.05 13.06 -12.23
N ALA A 200 -0.26 14.30 -12.67
CA ALA A 200 -1.57 14.80 -13.11
C ALA A 200 -1.67 14.91 -14.64
N ALA A 201 -0.61 14.56 -15.39
CA ALA A 201 -0.64 14.53 -16.85
C ALA A 201 -1.67 13.50 -17.33
N ASP A 202 -2.34 13.80 -18.46
CA ASP A 202 -3.30 12.88 -19.06
C ASP A 202 -2.57 11.64 -19.59
N ILE A 203 -2.92 10.47 -19.07
CA ILE A 203 -2.36 9.18 -19.47
C ILE A 203 -3.26 8.42 -20.44
N THR A 204 -4.41 8.97 -20.84
CA THR A 204 -5.23 8.38 -21.89
C THR A 204 -4.62 8.68 -23.27
N ALA A 205 -4.50 7.68 -24.11
CA ALA A 205 -3.85 7.82 -25.39
C ALA A 205 -4.69 7.23 -26.52
N ASP A 206 -5.35 8.13 -27.27
CA ASP A 206 -6.12 7.78 -28.47
C ASP A 206 -5.26 7.74 -29.74
N THR A 207 -4.06 8.33 -29.69
CA THR A 207 -3.13 8.40 -30.83
C THR A 207 -1.72 7.95 -30.46
N PRO A 208 -0.91 7.51 -31.45
CA PRO A 208 0.49 7.18 -31.22
C PRO A 208 1.31 8.35 -30.65
N GLU A 209 0.97 9.58 -31.02
CA GLU A 209 1.66 10.78 -30.53
C GLU A 209 1.37 11.04 -29.03
N GLN A 210 0.12 10.82 -28.59
CA GLN A 210 -0.23 10.89 -27.16
C GLN A 210 0.48 9.77 -26.38
N ARG A 211 0.51 8.55 -26.92
CA ARG A 211 1.25 7.43 -26.34
C ARG A 211 2.73 7.75 -26.17
N GLN A 212 3.36 8.27 -27.25
CA GLN A 212 4.77 8.66 -27.17
C GLN A 212 5.02 9.74 -26.11
N LYS A 213 4.10 10.70 -25.97
CA LYS A 213 4.23 11.71 -24.91
C LYS A 213 4.23 11.12 -23.50
N ILE A 214 3.39 10.13 -23.22
CA ILE A 214 3.38 9.46 -21.92
C ILE A 214 4.72 8.76 -21.65
N ILE A 215 5.28 8.10 -22.66
CA ILE A 215 6.61 7.48 -22.57
C ILE A 215 7.70 8.53 -22.35
N ASP A 216 7.65 9.65 -23.08
CA ASP A 216 8.62 10.75 -22.93
C ASP A 216 8.53 11.40 -21.54
N ASP A 217 7.32 11.57 -20.99
CA ASP A 217 7.11 12.11 -19.63
C ASP A 217 7.68 11.15 -18.56
N ALA A 218 7.50 9.83 -18.72
CA ALA A 218 8.09 8.82 -17.85
C ALA A 218 9.63 8.84 -17.92
N GLN A 219 10.21 8.95 -19.13
CA GLN A 219 11.66 9.07 -19.30
C GLN A 219 12.19 10.35 -18.67
N ALA A 220 11.51 11.49 -18.86
CA ALA A 220 11.92 12.76 -18.29
C ALA A 220 11.90 12.74 -16.74
N PHE A 221 10.92 12.07 -16.14
CA PHE A 221 10.89 11.85 -14.70
C PHE A 221 12.07 10.99 -14.23
N ASN A 222 12.35 9.87 -14.91
CA ASN A 222 13.46 8.98 -14.59
C ASN A 222 14.83 9.68 -14.72
N ASP A 223 15.02 10.47 -15.79
CA ASP A 223 16.25 11.27 -15.99
C ASP A 223 16.44 12.28 -14.86
N ALA A 224 15.36 12.90 -14.39
CA ALA A 224 15.41 13.83 -13.26
C ALA A 224 15.75 13.10 -11.95
N CYS A 225 15.21 11.91 -11.71
CA CYS A 225 15.59 11.06 -10.58
C CYS A 225 17.07 10.68 -10.62
N GLU A 226 17.59 10.26 -11.77
CA GLU A 226 19.00 9.92 -11.95
C GLU A 226 19.90 11.13 -11.70
N ALA A 227 19.51 12.30 -12.21
CA ALA A 227 20.29 13.52 -12.06
C ALA A 227 20.41 14.01 -10.61
N LYS A 228 19.34 13.91 -9.80
CA LYS A 228 19.33 14.39 -8.42
C LYS A 228 19.68 13.31 -7.40
N SER A 229 19.27 12.08 -7.61
CA SER A 229 19.36 10.98 -6.65
C SER A 229 20.15 9.76 -7.13
N GLY A 230 20.77 9.80 -8.31
CA GLY A 230 21.43 8.65 -8.95
C GLY A 230 22.45 7.95 -8.07
N GLU A 231 23.14 8.66 -7.15
CA GLU A 231 24.10 8.08 -6.20
C GLU A 231 23.44 7.04 -5.28
N ILE A 232 22.18 7.24 -4.87
CA ILE A 232 21.49 6.40 -3.88
C ILE A 232 20.51 5.41 -4.48
N LEU A 233 20.02 5.63 -5.71
CA LEU A 233 19.04 4.76 -6.34
C LEU A 233 19.42 3.28 -6.32
N PRO A 234 20.69 2.85 -6.50
CA PRO A 234 21.07 1.43 -6.44
C PRO A 234 20.87 0.77 -5.06
N TYR A 235 20.67 1.57 -4.00
CA TYR A 235 20.75 1.11 -2.62
C TYR A 235 19.46 1.22 -1.82
N ILE A 236 18.31 1.53 -2.47
CA ILE A 236 17.03 1.75 -1.79
C ILE A 236 16.06 0.56 -1.83
N SER A 237 16.53 -0.60 -2.25
CA SER A 237 15.69 -1.81 -2.40
C SER A 237 15.07 -2.27 -1.07
N THR A 238 13.97 -3.01 -1.17
CA THR A 238 13.32 -3.67 -0.02
C THR A 238 14.27 -4.63 0.72
N VAL A 239 15.15 -5.33 -0.01
CA VAL A 239 16.18 -6.20 0.60
C VAL A 239 17.14 -5.38 1.48
N ALA A 240 17.56 -4.21 1.02
CA ALA A 240 18.43 -3.35 1.79
C ALA A 240 17.73 -2.79 3.04
N SER A 241 16.47 -2.36 2.92
CA SER A 241 15.63 -1.91 4.04
C SER A 241 15.35 -3.01 5.06
N ALA A 242 15.18 -4.26 4.63
CA ALA A 242 15.05 -5.41 5.52
C ALA A 242 16.34 -5.67 6.35
N ARG A 243 17.53 -5.45 5.77
CA ARG A 243 18.80 -5.48 6.50
C ARG A 243 18.93 -4.34 7.50
N ASP A 244 18.33 -3.18 7.23
CA ASP A 244 18.27 -2.07 8.20
C ASP A 244 17.46 -2.45 9.44
N ILE A 245 16.34 -3.18 9.30
CA ILE A 245 15.57 -3.69 10.44
C ILE A 245 16.43 -4.57 11.32
N ASP A 246 17.21 -5.52 10.76
CA ASP A 246 18.11 -6.36 11.54
C ASP A 246 19.22 -5.55 12.21
N SER A 247 19.78 -4.56 11.52
CA SER A 247 20.80 -3.67 12.09
C SER A 247 20.25 -2.87 13.28
N MET A 248 19.03 -2.32 13.18
CA MET A 248 18.36 -1.65 14.30
C MET A 248 18.05 -2.61 15.45
N ARG A 249 17.57 -3.82 15.16
CA ARG A 249 17.35 -4.86 16.18
C ARG A 249 18.64 -5.10 16.99
N ARG A 250 19.76 -5.28 16.32
CA ARG A 250 21.08 -5.49 16.97
C ARG A 250 21.51 -4.26 17.77
N ALA A 251 21.33 -3.06 17.22
CA ALA A 251 21.66 -1.81 17.90
C ALA A 251 20.80 -1.56 19.14
N LEU A 252 19.60 -2.12 19.20
CA LEU A 252 18.71 -2.10 20.36
C LEU A 252 19.03 -3.21 21.38
N GLY A 253 19.92 -4.15 21.03
CA GLY A 253 20.32 -5.27 21.91
C GLY A 253 19.27 -6.37 22.04
N TYR A 254 18.34 -6.51 21.09
CA TYR A 254 17.35 -7.60 21.10
C TYR A 254 17.80 -8.80 20.30
N ASP A 255 17.65 -10.01 20.85
CA ASP A 255 17.81 -11.25 20.08
C ASP A 255 16.68 -11.42 19.06
N LYS A 256 15.44 -11.12 19.49
CA LYS A 256 14.23 -11.17 18.66
C LYS A 256 13.37 -9.94 18.88
N VAL A 257 12.70 -9.49 17.82
CA VAL A 257 11.75 -8.38 17.86
C VAL A 257 10.41 -8.78 17.23
N SER A 258 9.36 -8.02 17.55
CA SER A 258 8.08 -8.15 16.87
C SER A 258 7.98 -7.14 15.74
N TYR A 259 7.13 -7.44 14.74
CA TYR A 259 6.94 -6.60 13.56
C TYR A 259 5.44 -6.49 13.21
N PHE A 260 5.03 -5.32 12.74
CA PHE A 260 3.71 -5.08 12.17
C PHE A 260 3.84 -4.25 10.89
N GLY A 261 3.54 -4.86 9.75
CA GLY A 261 3.57 -4.19 8.45
C GLY A 261 2.19 -4.11 7.82
N PHE A 262 1.82 -2.90 7.40
CA PHE A 262 0.62 -2.64 6.63
C PHE A 262 0.99 -2.57 5.14
N SER A 263 0.14 -3.15 4.26
CA SER A 263 0.32 -3.01 2.80
C SER A 263 1.72 -3.48 2.34
N TYR A 264 2.48 -2.67 1.61
CA TYR A 264 3.88 -2.93 1.27
C TYR A 264 4.75 -3.24 2.50
N GLY A 265 4.41 -2.72 3.68
CA GLY A 265 5.07 -3.11 4.93
C GLY A 265 5.03 -4.61 5.20
N SER A 266 4.07 -5.34 4.64
CA SER A 266 4.01 -6.80 4.67
C SER A 266 5.13 -7.44 3.83
N GLU A 267 5.45 -6.90 2.66
CA GLU A 267 6.55 -7.35 1.80
C GLU A 267 7.91 -7.07 2.45
N LEU A 268 8.08 -5.88 3.03
CA LEU A 268 9.27 -5.53 3.79
C LEU A 268 9.46 -6.47 4.99
N GLY A 269 8.39 -6.76 5.73
CA GLY A 269 8.40 -7.68 6.87
C GLY A 269 8.67 -9.13 6.45
N ALA A 270 8.08 -9.58 5.35
CA ALA A 270 8.32 -10.91 4.78
C ALA A 270 9.77 -11.06 4.32
N THR A 271 10.32 -10.05 3.65
CA THR A 271 11.72 -10.01 3.23
C THR A 271 12.67 -10.09 4.45
N TRP A 272 12.39 -9.31 5.51
CA TRP A 272 13.15 -9.40 6.75
C TRP A 272 13.04 -10.79 7.39
N ALA A 273 11.84 -11.36 7.49
CA ALA A 273 11.62 -12.67 8.08
C ALA A 273 12.26 -13.81 7.23
N HIS A 274 12.38 -13.62 5.92
CA HIS A 274 13.09 -14.56 5.02
C HIS A 274 14.60 -14.50 5.22
N LEU A 275 15.17 -13.29 5.28
CA LEU A 275 16.62 -13.10 5.45
C LEU A 275 17.11 -13.42 6.87
N PHE A 276 16.28 -13.20 7.89
CA PHE A 276 16.65 -13.32 9.31
C PHE A 276 15.59 -14.08 10.13
N PRO A 277 15.24 -15.33 9.74
CA PRO A 277 14.11 -16.05 10.30
C PRO A 277 14.17 -16.24 11.83
N ASP A 278 15.37 -16.39 12.38
CA ASP A 278 15.58 -16.65 13.80
C ASP A 278 15.45 -15.39 14.68
N THR A 279 15.35 -14.20 14.06
CA THR A 279 15.22 -12.92 14.78
C THR A 279 13.76 -12.48 14.97
N VAL A 280 12.83 -13.20 14.36
CA VAL A 280 11.40 -12.95 14.47
C VAL A 280 10.85 -13.53 15.76
N ARG A 281 10.27 -12.68 16.62
CA ARG A 281 9.49 -13.10 17.79
C ARG A 281 8.04 -13.38 17.39
N ALA A 282 7.42 -12.41 16.75
CA ALA A 282 6.06 -12.45 16.21
C ALA A 282 5.96 -11.40 15.09
N ALA A 283 5.23 -11.69 14.03
CA ALA A 283 5.01 -10.72 12.95
C ALA A 283 3.56 -10.76 12.46
N VAL A 284 3.05 -9.58 12.09
CA VAL A 284 1.73 -9.39 11.49
C VAL A 284 1.91 -8.67 10.16
N PHE A 285 1.30 -9.23 9.11
CA PHE A 285 1.28 -8.68 7.76
C PHE A 285 -0.19 -8.40 7.40
N ASP A 286 -0.57 -7.12 7.43
CA ASP A 286 -1.95 -6.68 7.25
C ASP A 286 -2.13 -6.01 5.88
N GLY A 287 -3.12 -6.48 5.11
CA GLY A 287 -3.25 -6.10 3.71
C GLY A 287 -2.03 -6.60 2.92
N ALA A 288 -1.77 -7.92 3.00
CA ALA A 288 -0.51 -8.47 2.56
C ALA A 288 -0.43 -8.63 1.04
N ALA A 289 0.68 -8.16 0.45
CA ALA A 289 1.04 -8.40 -0.94
C ALA A 289 1.41 -9.88 -1.18
N ASP A 290 1.29 -10.36 -2.42
CA ASP A 290 1.88 -11.65 -2.84
C ASP A 290 3.42 -11.49 -2.93
N PRO A 291 4.20 -12.18 -2.07
CA PRO A 291 5.64 -11.96 -2.00
C PRO A 291 6.39 -12.46 -3.26
N ASN A 292 5.72 -13.25 -4.10
CA ASN A 292 6.30 -13.86 -5.29
C ASN A 292 5.69 -13.36 -6.61
N ALA A 293 4.75 -12.41 -6.55
CA ALA A 293 4.19 -11.84 -7.76
C ALA A 293 5.27 -11.13 -8.58
N SER A 294 5.24 -11.28 -9.91
CA SER A 294 5.94 -10.38 -10.82
C SER A 294 5.29 -9.00 -10.76
N TYR A 295 5.99 -7.99 -11.28
CA TYR A 295 5.45 -6.64 -11.38
C TYR A 295 4.11 -6.62 -12.15
N LEU A 296 4.08 -7.25 -13.32
CA LEU A 296 2.85 -7.43 -14.10
C LEU A 296 1.73 -8.11 -13.30
N GLN A 297 2.03 -9.24 -12.62
CA GLN A 297 0.99 -9.96 -11.88
C GLN A 297 0.44 -9.13 -10.71
N ALA A 298 1.31 -8.42 -10.00
CA ALA A 298 0.90 -7.51 -8.93
C ALA A 298 0.02 -6.38 -9.47
N GLY A 299 0.38 -5.79 -10.61
CA GLY A 299 -0.42 -4.77 -11.30
C GLY A 299 -1.80 -5.29 -11.73
N LEU A 300 -1.86 -6.48 -12.33
CA LEU A 300 -3.13 -7.11 -12.73
C LEU A 300 -4.02 -7.45 -11.53
N ASP A 301 -3.46 -8.02 -10.46
CA ASP A 301 -4.20 -8.34 -9.23
C ASP A 301 -4.75 -7.05 -8.61
N GLN A 302 -3.99 -5.97 -8.61
CA GLN A 302 -4.38 -4.66 -8.11
C GLN A 302 -5.47 -4.02 -8.98
N ALA A 303 -5.30 -4.00 -10.31
CA ALA A 303 -6.32 -3.49 -11.23
C ALA A 303 -7.67 -4.21 -11.06
N ALA A 304 -7.64 -5.54 -10.94
CA ALA A 304 -8.84 -6.34 -10.67
C ALA A 304 -9.47 -6.01 -9.29
N GLY A 305 -8.64 -5.77 -8.28
CA GLY A 305 -9.08 -5.36 -6.95
C GLY A 305 -9.82 -4.03 -6.97
N PHE A 306 -9.21 -3.02 -7.57
CA PHE A 306 -9.82 -1.68 -7.68
C PHE A 306 -11.09 -1.67 -8.54
N GLU A 307 -11.12 -2.40 -9.66
CA GLU A 307 -12.33 -2.53 -10.48
C GLU A 307 -13.46 -3.22 -9.71
N ARG A 308 -13.15 -4.22 -8.89
CA ARG A 308 -14.12 -4.91 -8.02
C ARG A 308 -14.73 -3.94 -7.01
N GLU A 309 -13.92 -3.17 -6.31
CA GLU A 309 -14.39 -2.20 -5.32
C GLU A 309 -15.16 -1.03 -5.96
N LEU A 310 -14.76 -0.58 -7.15
CA LEU A 310 -15.52 0.40 -7.92
C LEU A 310 -16.93 -0.15 -8.28
N ASN A 311 -17.04 -1.42 -8.64
CA ASN A 311 -18.33 -2.05 -8.89
C ASN A 311 -19.15 -2.25 -7.60
N ALA A 312 -18.50 -2.50 -6.45
CA ALA A 312 -19.17 -2.53 -5.14
C ALA A 312 -19.71 -1.14 -4.77
N PHE A 313 -18.95 -0.07 -4.97
CA PHE A 313 -19.42 1.31 -4.83
C PHE A 313 -20.64 1.59 -5.72
N PHE A 314 -20.63 1.20 -6.99
CA PHE A 314 -21.79 1.38 -7.88
C PHE A 314 -23.01 0.62 -7.37
N THR A 315 -22.84 -0.59 -6.85
CA THR A 315 -23.93 -1.40 -6.29
C THR A 315 -24.52 -0.73 -5.06
N ASP A 316 -23.68 -0.29 -4.14
CA ASP A 316 -24.09 0.45 -2.94
C ASP A 316 -24.84 1.74 -3.31
N CYS A 317 -24.26 2.57 -4.17
CA CYS A 317 -24.86 3.84 -4.59
C CYS A 317 -26.19 3.64 -5.32
N ALA A 318 -26.32 2.62 -6.19
CA ALA A 318 -27.56 2.29 -6.89
C ALA A 318 -28.68 1.84 -5.93
N SER A 319 -28.34 1.30 -4.78
CA SER A 319 -29.31 0.88 -3.76
C SER A 319 -29.92 2.04 -2.97
N ARG A 320 -29.27 3.22 -2.95
CA ARG A 320 -29.60 4.36 -2.10
C ARG A 320 -29.94 5.60 -2.92
N LYS A 321 -31.20 6.00 -2.97
CA LYS A 321 -31.64 7.26 -3.65
C LYS A 321 -30.98 8.53 -3.10
N THR A 322 -30.42 8.47 -1.92
CA THR A 322 -29.68 9.55 -1.27
C THR A 322 -28.23 9.63 -1.70
N CYS A 323 -27.71 8.65 -2.42
CA CYS A 323 -26.37 8.72 -2.99
C CYS A 323 -26.32 9.86 -4.04
N ALA A 324 -25.34 10.75 -3.93
CA ALA A 324 -25.22 11.90 -4.84
C ALA A 324 -25.04 11.48 -6.31
N ALA A 325 -24.35 10.36 -6.55
CA ALA A 325 -24.16 9.78 -7.88
C ALA A 325 -25.25 8.77 -8.28
N TYR A 326 -26.38 8.70 -7.59
CA TYR A 326 -27.47 7.71 -7.81
C TYR A 326 -27.94 7.60 -9.26
N ASN A 327 -28.06 8.75 -9.98
CA ASN A 327 -28.41 8.83 -11.41
C ASN A 327 -29.53 7.85 -11.83
N ASN A 328 -30.68 7.89 -11.14
CA ASN A 328 -31.79 6.97 -11.38
C ASN A 328 -31.43 5.47 -11.28
N GLY A 329 -30.54 5.13 -10.36
CA GLY A 329 -30.04 3.75 -10.16
C GLY A 329 -28.95 3.33 -11.15
N LYS A 330 -28.28 4.29 -11.80
CA LYS A 330 -27.24 4.07 -12.81
C LYS A 330 -25.95 4.86 -12.49
N PRO A 331 -25.34 4.69 -11.30
CA PRO A 331 -24.16 5.46 -10.93
C PRO A 331 -22.96 5.19 -11.86
N ALA A 332 -22.79 3.97 -12.36
CA ALA A 332 -21.76 3.63 -13.32
C ALA A 332 -21.84 4.47 -14.61
N ALA A 333 -23.05 4.74 -15.12
CA ALA A 333 -23.20 5.57 -16.30
C ALA A 333 -22.86 7.04 -16.04
N LEU A 334 -23.06 7.52 -14.81
CA LEU A 334 -22.65 8.88 -14.43
C LEU A 334 -21.11 8.97 -14.30
N PHE A 335 -20.49 7.94 -13.76
CA PHE A 335 -19.04 7.80 -13.74
C PHE A 335 -18.46 7.80 -15.17
N ASP A 336 -19.00 6.97 -16.06
CA ASP A 336 -18.56 6.91 -17.46
C ASP A 336 -18.75 8.29 -18.19
N GLU A 337 -19.83 9.07 -17.84
CA GLU A 337 -20.03 10.43 -18.34
C GLU A 337 -18.96 11.40 -17.79
N MET A 338 -18.59 11.26 -16.51
CA MET A 338 -17.53 12.06 -15.89
C MET A 338 -16.19 11.84 -16.58
N ILE A 339 -15.77 10.58 -16.74
CA ILE A 339 -14.48 10.25 -17.39
C ILE A 339 -14.43 10.82 -18.82
N LYS A 340 -15.43 10.51 -19.65
CA LYS A 340 -15.52 11.08 -21.02
C LYS A 340 -15.53 12.60 -21.08
N ARG A 341 -16.01 13.25 -20.01
CA ARG A 341 -15.98 14.70 -19.94
C ARG A 341 -14.57 15.22 -19.68
N VAL A 342 -13.88 14.68 -18.67
CA VAL A 342 -12.54 15.16 -18.30
C VAL A 342 -11.50 14.81 -19.35
N GLU A 343 -11.65 13.69 -20.08
CA GLU A 343 -10.84 13.35 -21.25
C GLU A 343 -10.97 14.39 -22.37
N ARG A 344 -12.19 14.80 -22.67
CA ARG A 344 -12.45 15.77 -23.73
C ARG A 344 -12.11 17.21 -23.34
N ASP A 345 -12.38 17.60 -22.10
CA ASP A 345 -12.32 18.96 -21.59
C ASP A 345 -11.99 18.93 -20.10
N PRO A 346 -10.69 18.85 -19.72
CA PRO A 346 -10.25 18.81 -18.35
C PRO A 346 -10.80 19.98 -17.53
N LEU A 347 -11.20 19.74 -16.28
CA LEU A 347 -11.87 20.74 -15.47
C LEU A 347 -10.87 21.69 -14.82
N PHE A 348 -11.12 22.97 -14.98
CA PHE A 348 -10.38 24.02 -14.30
C PHE A 348 -10.95 24.24 -12.89
N VAL A 349 -10.09 24.27 -11.87
CA VAL A 349 -10.46 24.56 -10.48
C VAL A 349 -9.92 25.94 -10.05
N SER A 350 -8.64 26.20 -10.30
CA SER A 350 -8.04 27.51 -10.00
C SER A 350 -6.72 27.71 -10.76
N ASP A 351 -6.26 28.96 -10.89
CA ASP A 351 -4.99 29.33 -11.54
C ASP A 351 -3.74 28.74 -10.86
N LYS A 352 -3.87 28.22 -9.65
CA LYS A 352 -2.75 27.70 -8.85
C LYS A 352 -2.71 26.18 -8.79
N ARG A 353 -3.56 25.51 -9.55
CA ARG A 353 -3.67 24.07 -9.49
C ARG A 353 -3.67 23.47 -10.89
N THR A 354 -3.25 22.21 -10.96
CA THR A 354 -3.40 21.40 -12.15
C THR A 354 -4.86 21.28 -12.58
N LEU A 355 -5.09 21.00 -13.85
CA LEU A 355 -6.41 20.65 -14.34
C LEU A 355 -6.84 19.29 -13.81
N VAL A 356 -8.14 19.07 -13.65
CA VAL A 356 -8.68 17.74 -13.40
C VAL A 356 -8.73 17.01 -14.75
N THR A 357 -7.65 16.30 -15.04
CA THR A 357 -7.50 15.39 -16.19
C THR A 357 -8.17 14.05 -15.91
N SER A 358 -8.17 13.12 -16.85
CA SER A 358 -8.58 11.73 -16.64
C SER A 358 -7.74 11.08 -15.54
N THR A 359 -6.43 11.31 -15.50
CA THR A 359 -5.51 10.81 -14.48
C THR A 359 -5.88 11.29 -13.08
N VAL A 360 -6.14 12.58 -12.91
CA VAL A 360 -6.60 13.14 -11.63
C VAL A 360 -7.94 12.50 -11.21
N ALA A 361 -8.85 12.29 -12.14
CA ALA A 361 -10.14 11.65 -11.86
C ALA A 361 -9.98 10.17 -11.48
N TYR A 362 -9.13 9.41 -12.18
CA TYR A 362 -8.85 8.02 -11.84
C TYR A 362 -8.13 7.89 -10.49
N THR A 363 -7.15 8.74 -10.22
CA THR A 363 -6.47 8.77 -8.91
C THR A 363 -7.44 9.07 -7.77
N ALA A 364 -8.37 10.01 -7.96
CA ALA A 364 -9.43 10.31 -6.98
C ALA A 364 -10.35 9.09 -6.72
N VAL A 365 -10.63 8.32 -7.76
CA VAL A 365 -11.39 7.06 -7.63
C VAL A 365 -10.59 6.01 -6.88
N VAL A 366 -9.33 5.83 -7.23
CA VAL A 366 -8.42 4.91 -6.55
C VAL A 366 -8.33 5.24 -5.06
N ASP A 367 -8.14 6.51 -4.69
CA ASP A 367 -8.16 6.96 -3.30
C ASP A 367 -9.42 6.49 -2.56
N ALA A 368 -10.60 6.74 -3.13
CA ALA A 368 -11.86 6.36 -2.52
C ALA A 368 -12.09 4.85 -2.43
N MET A 369 -11.39 4.03 -3.22
CA MET A 369 -11.50 2.55 -3.16
C MET A 369 -10.67 1.94 -2.03
N TYR A 370 -9.81 2.71 -1.36
CA TYR A 370 -9.12 2.24 -0.16
C TYR A 370 -10.05 2.04 1.04
N SER A 371 -11.23 2.71 1.06
CA SER A 371 -12.20 2.55 2.13
C SER A 371 -13.61 2.96 1.70
N SER A 372 -14.59 2.11 1.98
CA SER A 372 -16.01 2.43 1.76
C SER A 372 -16.49 3.68 2.52
N ALA A 373 -15.75 4.15 3.52
CA ALA A 373 -16.02 5.41 4.20
C ALA A 373 -15.84 6.64 3.30
N LEU A 374 -15.04 6.55 2.24
CA LEU A 374 -14.84 7.63 1.25
C LEU A 374 -15.87 7.61 0.11
N TRP A 375 -16.67 6.55 -0.02
CA TRP A 375 -17.66 6.44 -1.10
C TRP A 375 -18.68 7.59 -1.16
N PRO A 376 -19.19 8.14 -0.03
CA PRO A 376 -20.04 9.33 -0.09
C PRO A 376 -19.34 10.54 -0.71
N THR A 377 -18.08 10.80 -0.35
CA THR A 377 -17.25 11.89 -0.89
C THR A 377 -17.03 11.71 -2.38
N LEU A 378 -16.68 10.49 -2.83
CA LEU A 378 -16.55 10.19 -4.25
C LEU A 378 -17.87 10.40 -5.00
N ALA A 379 -19.00 9.97 -4.43
CA ALA A 379 -20.32 10.16 -5.06
C ALA A 379 -20.65 11.64 -5.27
N GLU A 380 -20.32 12.49 -4.32
CA GLU A 380 -20.47 13.95 -4.43
C GLU A 380 -19.54 14.52 -5.50
N ALA A 381 -18.26 14.11 -5.51
CA ALA A 381 -17.29 14.56 -6.50
C ALA A 381 -17.69 14.19 -7.94
N ILE A 382 -18.19 12.96 -8.17
CA ILE A 382 -18.71 12.52 -9.48
C ILE A 382 -19.93 13.35 -9.89
N ALA A 383 -20.86 13.57 -8.98
CA ALA A 383 -22.06 14.37 -9.25
C ALA A 383 -21.71 15.82 -9.60
N ASP A 384 -20.76 16.41 -8.88
CA ASP A 384 -20.32 17.80 -9.10
C ASP A 384 -19.57 17.96 -10.43
N ALA A 385 -18.70 17.01 -10.78
CA ALA A 385 -17.96 16.99 -12.05
C ALA A 385 -18.87 16.81 -13.28
N THR A 386 -20.10 16.29 -13.10
CA THR A 386 -21.08 16.10 -14.18
C THR A 386 -22.19 17.14 -14.22
N LYS A 387 -22.21 18.11 -13.30
CA LYS A 387 -23.22 19.18 -13.26
C LYS A 387 -23.30 19.99 -14.53
N LYS A 388 -24.51 20.41 -14.87
CA LYS A 388 -24.81 21.32 -15.99
C LYS A 388 -25.51 22.56 -15.44
N PRO A 389 -25.19 23.77 -15.93
CA PRO A 389 -24.29 24.07 -17.05
C PRO A 389 -22.80 24.11 -16.69
N VAL A 390 -22.44 24.15 -15.41
CA VAL A 390 -21.05 24.27 -14.94
C VAL A 390 -20.69 23.08 -14.09
N ALA A 391 -19.67 22.36 -14.50
CA ALA A 391 -19.08 21.27 -13.72
C ALA A 391 -18.05 21.82 -12.72
N ASP A 392 -17.90 21.13 -11.60
CA ASP A 392 -16.95 21.46 -10.55
C ASP A 392 -16.03 20.25 -10.29
N GLY A 393 -14.74 20.42 -10.50
CA GLY A 393 -13.71 19.40 -10.30
C GLY A 393 -13.08 19.42 -8.90
N THR A 394 -13.52 20.33 -8.02
CA THR A 394 -12.88 20.55 -6.70
C THR A 394 -12.84 19.27 -5.85
N GLY A 395 -13.93 18.49 -5.84
CA GLY A 395 -14.00 17.25 -5.07
C GLY A 395 -13.02 16.17 -5.59
N LEU A 396 -12.91 16.03 -6.91
CA LEU A 396 -11.94 15.09 -7.51
C LEU A 396 -10.49 15.50 -7.21
N LEU A 397 -10.20 16.80 -7.33
CA LEU A 397 -8.87 17.32 -7.03
C LEU A 397 -8.51 17.16 -5.54
N ALA A 398 -9.50 17.26 -4.65
CA ALA A 398 -9.27 17.06 -3.22
C ALA A 398 -8.94 15.59 -2.88
N LEU A 399 -9.60 14.62 -3.51
CA LEU A 399 -9.27 13.18 -3.37
C LEU A 399 -7.89 12.86 -3.98
N TYR A 400 -7.54 13.46 -5.12
CA TYR A 400 -6.20 13.38 -5.69
C TYR A 400 -5.13 13.91 -4.72
N ASP A 401 -5.37 15.06 -4.09
CA ASP A 401 -4.49 15.65 -3.10
C ASP A 401 -4.33 14.77 -1.85
N ASP A 402 -5.42 14.11 -1.43
CA ASP A 402 -5.42 13.20 -0.29
C ASP A 402 -4.59 11.95 -0.57
N TYR A 403 -4.78 11.35 -1.74
CA TYR A 403 -4.01 10.18 -2.19
C TYR A 403 -2.50 10.45 -2.17
N TYR A 404 -2.09 11.60 -2.69
CA TYR A 404 -0.68 12.00 -2.74
C TYR A 404 -0.21 12.78 -1.51
N GLN A 405 -1.02 12.86 -0.47
CA GLN A 405 -0.70 13.48 0.81
C GLN A 405 -0.22 14.94 0.69
N ARG A 406 -0.84 15.71 -0.22
CA ARG A 406 -0.49 17.11 -0.44
C ARG A 406 -0.68 17.94 0.81
N GLY A 407 0.37 18.61 1.27
CA GLY A 407 0.36 19.48 2.45
C GLY A 407 -0.57 20.70 2.30
N SER A 408 -1.02 21.24 3.43
CA SER A 408 -1.87 22.44 3.44
C SER A 408 -1.17 23.70 2.92
N ASP A 409 0.15 23.70 2.89
CA ASP A 409 1.01 24.73 2.27
C ASP A 409 1.18 24.52 0.75
N GLY A 410 0.66 23.41 0.24
CA GLY A 410 0.71 23.04 -1.17
C GLY A 410 1.92 22.21 -1.57
N SER A 411 2.81 21.86 -0.63
CA SER A 411 3.94 20.99 -0.88
C SER A 411 3.52 19.53 -0.93
N TYR A 412 4.29 18.71 -1.61
CA TYR A 412 4.28 17.25 -1.50
C TYR A 412 5.51 16.80 -0.71
N ASP A 413 5.41 15.68 -0.01
CA ASP A 413 6.58 14.97 0.46
C ASP A 413 7.20 14.14 -0.67
N ASN A 414 8.24 13.35 -0.39
CA ASN A 414 8.88 12.52 -1.41
C ASN A 414 8.25 11.14 -1.60
N LEU A 415 7.01 10.92 -1.15
CA LEU A 415 6.33 9.62 -1.21
C LEU A 415 6.30 9.05 -2.64
N LEU A 416 5.87 9.86 -3.62
CA LEU A 416 5.70 9.40 -5.00
C LEU A 416 7.02 9.06 -5.68
N GLU A 417 8.02 9.90 -5.47
CA GLU A 417 9.35 9.72 -6.03
C GLU A 417 10.00 8.46 -5.46
N ALA A 418 9.93 8.30 -4.14
CA ALA A 418 10.39 7.10 -3.46
C ALA A 418 9.56 5.86 -3.81
N PHE A 419 8.24 6.01 -4.03
CA PHE A 419 7.37 4.92 -4.49
C PHE A 419 7.86 4.38 -5.84
N VAL A 420 8.03 5.25 -6.84
CA VAL A 420 8.51 4.85 -8.17
C VAL A 420 9.90 4.24 -8.06
N ALA A 421 10.82 4.89 -7.35
CA ALA A 421 12.19 4.45 -7.26
C ALA A 421 12.34 3.07 -6.56
N ILE A 422 11.63 2.84 -5.46
CA ILE A 422 11.66 1.55 -4.74
C ILE A 422 10.96 0.47 -5.56
N THR A 423 9.80 0.77 -6.14
CA THR A 423 9.06 -0.20 -6.97
C THR A 423 9.90 -0.64 -8.16
N CYS A 424 10.53 0.30 -8.87
CA CYS A 424 11.31 -0.01 -10.05
C CYS A 424 12.67 -0.65 -9.76
N ILE A 425 13.30 -0.38 -8.61
CA ILE A 425 14.52 -1.10 -8.22
C ILE A 425 14.22 -2.54 -7.76
N ASP A 426 13.06 -2.79 -7.16
CA ASP A 426 12.65 -4.12 -6.70
C ASP A 426 12.03 -4.97 -7.85
N ASP A 427 11.51 -4.32 -8.88
CA ASP A 427 11.17 -4.97 -10.14
C ASP A 427 12.47 -5.42 -10.82
N ASN A 428 12.57 -6.70 -11.13
CA ASN A 428 13.77 -7.29 -11.75
C ASN A 428 14.20 -6.66 -13.08
N GLY A 429 13.42 -5.71 -13.57
CA GLY A 429 13.70 -4.90 -14.74
C GLY A 429 14.11 -5.73 -15.94
N GLY A 430 13.19 -6.45 -16.49
CA GLY A 430 13.37 -7.13 -17.77
C GLY A 430 12.44 -6.58 -18.83
N GLU A 431 11.41 -5.89 -18.38
CA GLU A 431 10.39 -5.33 -19.26
C GLU A 431 10.94 -4.16 -20.06
N LYS A 432 10.49 -4.09 -21.29
CA LYS A 432 10.75 -2.98 -22.23
C LYS A 432 9.43 -2.24 -22.43
N VAL A 433 9.51 -1.06 -23.02
CA VAL A 433 8.33 -0.27 -23.40
C VAL A 433 7.35 -1.10 -24.24
N GLU A 434 7.86 -1.91 -25.18
CA GLU A 434 7.03 -2.77 -26.03
C GLU A 434 6.31 -3.88 -25.26
N ASP A 435 6.90 -4.37 -24.17
CA ASP A 435 6.30 -5.38 -23.29
C ASP A 435 5.13 -4.75 -22.53
N VAL A 436 5.33 -3.57 -21.93
CA VAL A 436 4.28 -2.79 -21.24
C VAL A 436 3.10 -2.52 -22.18
N GLU A 437 3.36 -2.09 -23.41
CA GLU A 437 2.31 -1.88 -24.42
C GLU A 437 1.57 -3.17 -24.79
N GLY A 438 2.28 -4.29 -24.85
CA GLY A 438 1.71 -5.62 -25.10
C GLY A 438 0.78 -6.11 -23.99
N GLU A 439 0.91 -5.56 -22.78
CA GLU A 439 0.14 -5.94 -21.60
C GLU A 439 -1.17 -5.14 -21.44
N ILE A 440 -1.28 -3.95 -22.02
CA ILE A 440 -2.47 -3.08 -21.91
C ILE A 440 -3.78 -3.84 -22.16
N PRO A 441 -3.91 -4.70 -23.19
CA PRO A 441 -5.15 -5.45 -23.40
C PRO A 441 -5.53 -6.39 -22.26
N GLN A 442 -4.54 -6.91 -21.50
CA GLN A 442 -4.81 -7.77 -20.35
C GLN A 442 -5.40 -6.95 -19.19
N PHE A 443 -4.86 -5.76 -18.92
CA PHE A 443 -5.39 -4.83 -17.95
C PHE A 443 -6.81 -4.38 -18.29
N GLN A 444 -7.06 -4.00 -19.54
CA GLN A 444 -8.40 -3.60 -20.02
C GLN A 444 -9.41 -4.75 -19.93
N ALA A 445 -8.98 -6.00 -20.13
CA ALA A 445 -9.86 -7.16 -20.04
C ALA A 445 -10.27 -7.47 -18.58
N ILE A 446 -9.36 -7.30 -17.61
CA ILE A 446 -9.62 -7.63 -16.20
C ILE A 446 -10.26 -6.47 -15.44
N ALA A 447 -9.98 -5.23 -15.85
CA ALA A 447 -10.47 -4.00 -15.25
C ALA A 447 -10.96 -3.03 -16.34
N PRO A 448 -12.21 -3.22 -16.86
CA PRO A 448 -12.70 -2.50 -18.03
C PRO A 448 -12.73 -0.96 -17.91
N ARG A 449 -12.75 -0.41 -16.69
CA ARG A 449 -12.75 1.04 -16.42
C ARG A 449 -11.39 1.56 -15.97
N LEU A 450 -10.70 0.78 -15.16
CA LEU A 450 -9.46 1.22 -14.51
C LEU A 450 -8.20 0.61 -15.17
N GLY A 451 -8.35 -0.39 -16.06
CA GLY A 451 -7.23 -1.15 -16.57
C GLY A 451 -6.20 -0.30 -17.31
N GLU A 452 -6.62 0.68 -18.11
CA GLU A 452 -5.68 1.56 -18.80
C GLU A 452 -4.89 2.44 -17.83
N PHE A 453 -5.51 2.89 -16.74
CA PHE A 453 -4.84 3.64 -15.69
C PHE A 453 -3.74 2.82 -15.00
N PHE A 454 -3.97 1.51 -14.80
CA PHE A 454 -2.99 0.63 -14.16
C PHE A 454 -1.92 0.10 -15.12
N ALA A 455 -2.14 0.18 -16.43
CA ALA A 455 -1.25 -0.40 -17.45
C ALA A 455 -0.03 0.48 -17.80
N VAL A 456 0.16 1.63 -17.17
CA VAL A 456 1.18 2.63 -17.54
C VAL A 456 2.51 2.43 -16.81
N GLY A 457 3.07 1.24 -16.81
CA GLY A 457 4.32 0.87 -16.13
C GLY A 457 5.61 1.38 -16.77
N TYR A 458 5.59 2.43 -17.59
CA TYR A 458 6.75 2.91 -18.37
C TYR A 458 7.93 3.35 -17.52
N ASN A 459 7.71 3.89 -16.31
CA ASN A 459 8.79 4.29 -15.42
C ASN A 459 9.73 3.13 -15.11
N CYS A 460 9.21 1.94 -14.77
CA CYS A 460 10.06 0.79 -14.46
C CYS A 460 10.74 0.20 -15.69
N ALA A 461 10.06 0.18 -16.85
CA ALA A 461 10.66 -0.26 -18.12
C ALA A 461 11.86 0.63 -18.52
N LEU A 462 11.79 1.92 -18.22
CA LEU A 462 12.80 2.94 -18.52
C LEU A 462 13.74 3.27 -17.34
N TRP A 463 13.60 2.57 -16.19
CA TRP A 463 14.36 2.90 -14.98
C TRP A 463 15.87 2.71 -15.19
N PRO A 464 16.71 3.71 -14.81
CA PRO A 464 18.13 3.70 -15.14
C PRO A 464 18.94 2.66 -14.36
N VAL A 465 18.42 2.20 -13.22
CA VAL A 465 19.12 1.30 -12.31
C VAL A 465 18.45 -0.07 -12.30
N ARG A 466 19.25 -1.12 -12.32
CA ARG A 466 18.76 -2.51 -12.23
C ARG A 466 19.22 -3.15 -10.93
N SER A 467 18.33 -3.85 -10.25
CA SER A 467 18.65 -4.63 -9.07
C SER A 467 19.10 -6.06 -9.41
N ALA A 468 19.52 -6.79 -8.37
CA ALA A 468 19.60 -8.23 -8.48
C ALA A 468 18.20 -8.85 -8.66
N PRO A 469 18.08 -10.03 -9.30
CA PRO A 469 16.81 -10.72 -9.46
C PRO A 469 16.03 -10.88 -8.15
N LYS A 470 14.72 -10.68 -8.19
CA LYS A 470 13.82 -10.90 -7.04
C LYS A 470 13.98 -12.33 -6.53
N VAL A 471 14.25 -12.48 -5.25
CA VAL A 471 14.39 -13.79 -4.64
C VAL A 471 13.02 -14.42 -4.44
N THR A 472 12.82 -15.65 -4.95
CA THR A 472 11.61 -16.40 -4.64
C THR A 472 11.55 -16.71 -3.14
N MET A 473 10.53 -16.22 -2.49
CA MET A 473 10.34 -16.37 -1.05
C MET A 473 9.44 -17.56 -0.74
N THR A 474 10.02 -18.60 -0.13
CA THR A 474 9.28 -19.78 0.35
C THR A 474 9.75 -20.12 1.76
N ASN A 475 8.88 -20.73 2.56
CA ASN A 475 9.17 -21.07 3.95
C ASN A 475 9.68 -19.86 4.77
N ILE A 476 9.02 -18.73 4.62
CA ILE A 476 9.39 -17.47 5.27
C ILE A 476 9.18 -17.57 6.78
N GLY A 477 10.18 -17.15 7.54
CA GLY A 477 10.16 -17.16 9.00
C GLY A 477 10.34 -18.55 9.63
N SER A 478 10.74 -18.58 10.90
CA SER A 478 10.91 -19.79 11.70
C SER A 478 9.82 -20.00 12.76
N SER A 479 8.88 -19.06 12.87
CA SER A 479 7.79 -19.01 13.85
C SER A 479 6.46 -18.75 13.13
N PRO A 480 5.31 -19.05 13.75
CA PRO A 480 4.02 -18.64 13.20
C PRO A 480 3.99 -17.15 12.90
N ILE A 481 3.47 -16.77 11.74
CA ILE A 481 3.26 -15.37 11.33
C ILE A 481 1.79 -15.18 10.98
N VAL A 482 1.20 -14.11 11.48
CA VAL A 482 -0.20 -13.76 11.22
C VAL A 482 -0.28 -12.89 9.96
N VAL A 483 -1.18 -13.25 9.07
CA VAL A 483 -1.56 -12.47 7.90
C VAL A 483 -3.00 -12.01 8.10
N VAL A 484 -3.28 -10.75 7.87
CA VAL A 484 -4.64 -10.20 7.88
C VAL A 484 -4.98 -9.76 6.46
N GLY A 485 -6.14 -10.18 5.98
CA GLY A 485 -6.65 -9.74 4.68
C GLY A 485 -8.12 -9.36 4.78
N THR A 486 -8.60 -8.45 3.97
CA THR A 486 -10.00 -8.07 3.92
C THR A 486 -10.66 -8.53 2.62
N THR A 487 -11.97 -8.80 2.69
CA THR A 487 -12.71 -9.30 1.53
C THR A 487 -12.83 -8.28 0.40
N GLY A 488 -12.87 -7.00 0.75
CA GLY A 488 -12.95 -5.87 -0.18
C GLY A 488 -11.67 -5.02 -0.18
N ASP A 489 -10.49 -5.68 -0.13
CA ASP A 489 -9.22 -4.98 -0.32
C ASP A 489 -8.97 -4.75 -1.81
N ALA A 490 -8.90 -3.48 -2.20
CA ALA A 490 -8.62 -3.09 -3.57
C ALA A 490 -7.13 -3.17 -3.90
N ALA A 491 -6.28 -2.69 -2.98
CA ALA A 491 -4.85 -2.50 -3.21
C ALA A 491 -4.05 -3.81 -3.06
N THR A 492 -4.39 -4.62 -2.06
CA THR A 492 -3.80 -5.94 -1.80
C THR A 492 -4.91 -6.98 -1.64
N PRO A 493 -5.48 -7.46 -2.74
CA PRO A 493 -6.63 -8.35 -2.72
C PRO A 493 -6.45 -9.55 -1.78
N LEU A 494 -7.54 -10.06 -1.20
CA LEU A 494 -7.51 -11.19 -0.26
C LEU A 494 -6.73 -12.39 -0.81
N GLU A 495 -6.74 -12.58 -2.12
CA GLU A 495 -5.97 -13.62 -2.82
C GLU A 495 -4.46 -13.46 -2.59
N SER A 496 -3.94 -12.22 -2.58
CA SER A 496 -2.54 -11.92 -2.28
C SER A 496 -2.20 -12.25 -0.82
N SER A 497 -3.09 -11.91 0.12
CA SER A 497 -2.95 -12.29 1.53
C SER A 497 -2.94 -13.83 1.72
N ARG A 498 -3.74 -14.56 0.95
CA ARG A 498 -3.71 -16.04 0.93
C ARG A 498 -2.39 -16.58 0.41
N LYS A 499 -1.85 -16.01 -0.66
CA LYS A 499 -0.54 -16.36 -1.23
C LYS A 499 0.59 -16.05 -0.24
N MET A 500 0.54 -14.89 0.44
CA MET A 500 1.48 -14.58 1.51
C MET A 500 1.42 -15.63 2.63
N ALA A 501 0.24 -15.97 3.14
CA ALA A 501 0.08 -16.97 4.18
C ALA A 501 0.61 -18.36 3.76
N ALA A 502 0.46 -18.72 2.49
CA ALA A 502 0.97 -19.97 1.92
C ALA A 502 2.51 -19.97 1.76
N ALA A 503 3.14 -18.80 1.53
CA ALA A 503 4.59 -18.69 1.43
C ALA A 503 5.31 -18.76 2.79
N LEU A 504 4.60 -18.57 3.90
CA LEU A 504 5.14 -18.64 5.25
C LEU A 504 5.30 -20.09 5.72
N THR A 505 6.32 -20.37 6.53
CA THR A 505 6.53 -21.70 7.17
C THR A 505 5.31 -22.11 8.01
N ASP A 506 4.74 -21.16 8.76
CA ASP A 506 3.50 -21.35 9.53
C ASP A 506 2.63 -20.09 9.45
N GLY A 507 2.04 -19.84 8.28
CA GLY A 507 1.12 -18.72 8.07
C GLY A 507 -0.22 -18.96 8.76
N ARG A 508 -0.79 -17.91 9.37
CA ARG A 508 -2.07 -17.87 10.06
C ARG A 508 -2.91 -16.74 9.48
N LEU A 509 -3.96 -17.06 8.73
CA LEU A 509 -4.76 -16.08 8.01
C LEU A 509 -5.98 -15.65 8.83
N ILE A 510 -6.11 -14.36 9.06
CA ILE A 510 -7.32 -13.73 9.61
C ILE A 510 -7.99 -12.96 8.47
N ILE A 511 -9.26 -13.28 8.20
CA ILE A 511 -10.05 -12.64 7.15
C ILE A 511 -11.04 -11.69 7.81
N ALA A 512 -10.94 -10.40 7.51
CA ALA A 512 -11.94 -9.41 7.89
C ALA A 512 -12.96 -9.23 6.75
N THR A 513 -14.25 -9.32 7.07
CA THR A 513 -15.32 -9.06 6.09
C THR A 513 -15.59 -7.55 6.05
N LYS A 514 -14.90 -6.83 5.16
CA LYS A 514 -14.97 -5.36 5.04
C LYS A 514 -14.56 -4.91 3.65
N ASP A 515 -15.14 -3.79 3.16
CA ASP A 515 -14.71 -3.08 1.95
C ASP A 515 -13.71 -1.98 2.36
N GLN A 516 -12.47 -2.41 2.57
CA GLN A 516 -11.39 -1.56 3.05
C GLN A 516 -10.03 -2.22 2.86
N HIS A 517 -9.02 -1.41 2.55
CA HIS A 517 -7.62 -1.82 2.61
C HIS A 517 -7.18 -1.97 4.08
N THR A 518 -6.56 -3.12 4.42
CA THR A 518 -6.13 -3.54 5.76
C THR A 518 -7.28 -3.87 6.73
N GLY A 519 -7.05 -4.80 7.65
CA GLY A 519 -8.09 -5.36 8.51
C GLY A 519 -7.97 -5.03 10.00
N TYR A 520 -6.77 -4.74 10.51
CA TYR A 520 -6.56 -4.44 11.93
C TYR A 520 -7.30 -3.15 12.34
N GLY A 521 -7.95 -3.18 13.48
CA GLY A 521 -8.76 -2.06 13.96
C GLY A 521 -10.17 -1.98 13.33
N THR A 522 -10.49 -2.80 12.33
CA THR A 522 -11.81 -2.78 11.67
C THR A 522 -12.90 -3.49 12.47
N SER A 523 -12.52 -4.44 13.32
CA SER A 523 -13.41 -5.13 14.24
C SER A 523 -12.67 -5.59 15.50
N GLU A 524 -13.40 -5.76 16.62
CA GLU A 524 -12.84 -6.33 17.85
C GLU A 524 -12.26 -7.73 17.62
N CYS A 525 -12.92 -8.55 16.80
CA CYS A 525 -12.47 -9.90 16.48
C CYS A 525 -11.05 -9.92 15.89
N VAL A 526 -10.77 -9.07 14.88
CA VAL A 526 -9.43 -8.99 14.28
C VAL A 526 -8.42 -8.45 15.28
N SER A 527 -8.77 -7.36 15.97
CA SER A 527 -7.88 -6.73 16.94
C SER A 527 -7.53 -7.66 18.09
N ASP A 528 -8.50 -8.37 18.65
CA ASP A 528 -8.28 -9.29 19.78
C ASP A 528 -7.36 -10.45 19.40
N LEU A 529 -7.52 -11.04 18.21
CA LEU A 529 -6.68 -12.13 17.71
C LEU A 529 -5.24 -11.67 17.48
N VAL A 530 -5.06 -10.54 16.83
CA VAL A 530 -3.74 -9.94 16.56
C VAL A 530 -3.04 -9.54 17.83
N ASP A 531 -3.73 -8.87 18.75
CA ASP A 531 -3.20 -8.41 20.02
C ASP A 531 -2.82 -9.57 20.94
N ALA A 532 -3.65 -10.62 20.98
CA ALA A 532 -3.35 -11.82 21.76
C ALA A 532 -2.12 -12.55 21.19
N TYR A 533 -1.98 -12.58 19.87
CA TYR A 533 -0.81 -13.16 19.24
C TYR A 533 0.46 -12.33 19.52
N LEU A 534 0.44 -11.02 19.28
CA LEU A 534 1.61 -10.17 19.48
C LEU A 534 2.03 -10.11 20.96
N ALA A 535 1.08 -9.86 21.88
CA ALA A 535 1.41 -9.67 23.28
C ALA A 535 1.69 -11.00 24.03
N GLU A 536 0.95 -12.06 23.72
CA GLU A 536 0.90 -13.29 24.53
C GLU A 536 1.35 -14.53 23.76
N LEU A 537 1.68 -14.43 22.46
CA LEU A 537 1.97 -15.54 21.55
C LEU A 537 0.82 -16.58 21.48
N LYS A 538 -0.42 -16.11 21.64
CA LYS A 538 -1.61 -16.94 21.38
C LYS A 538 -1.82 -17.05 19.88
N ILE A 539 -1.43 -18.18 19.32
CA ILE A 539 -1.46 -18.41 17.88
C ILE A 539 -2.92 -18.66 17.46
N PRO A 540 -3.46 -17.88 16.50
CA PRO A 540 -4.80 -18.13 15.97
C PRO A 540 -4.83 -19.43 15.14
N ASP A 541 -6.03 -19.92 14.82
CA ASP A 541 -6.23 -21.04 13.91
C ASP A 541 -5.60 -20.75 12.53
N LYS A 542 -5.44 -21.79 11.70
CA LYS A 542 -4.80 -21.65 10.36
C LYS A 542 -5.53 -20.62 9.50
N GLU A 543 -6.85 -20.58 9.58
CA GLU A 543 -7.70 -19.58 8.94
C GLU A 543 -8.87 -19.24 9.87
N THR A 544 -9.09 -17.96 10.10
CA THR A 544 -10.19 -17.44 10.93
C THR A 544 -10.88 -16.31 10.20
N THR A 545 -12.21 -16.35 10.08
CA THR A 545 -12.99 -15.26 9.50
C THR A 545 -13.65 -14.45 10.61
N CYS A 546 -13.40 -13.16 10.62
CA CYS A 546 -14.03 -12.16 11.46
C CYS A 546 -15.10 -11.42 10.64
N SER A 547 -16.38 -11.69 10.94
CA SER A 547 -17.48 -10.97 10.31
C SER A 547 -17.49 -9.51 10.74
N ALA A 548 -17.94 -8.61 9.86
CA ALA A 548 -18.24 -7.23 10.23
C ALA A 548 -19.30 -7.24 11.35
N SER A 549 -18.97 -6.61 12.46
CA SER A 549 -19.91 -6.40 13.59
C SER A 549 -20.75 -5.15 13.36
#